data_f901d7a595d9ec0a45a9a7d68e9da6f7
#
_entry.id   f901d7a595d9ec0a45a9a7d68e9da6f7
#
_cell.length_a   1.000
_cell.length_b   1.000
_cell.length_c   1.000
_cell.angle_alpha   90.00
_cell.angle_beta   90.00
_cell.angle_gamma   90.00
#
_symmetry.space_group_name_H-M   'P 1'
#
loop_
_entity.id
_entity.type
_entity.pdbx_description
1 polymer ?
#
loop_
_entity_poly.entity_id
_entity_poly.type
_entity_poly.pdbx_seq_one_letter_code
_entity_poly.pdbx_strand_id
1 'polypeptide(L)'
;MNETAGGAREDRDRAQNVVVILLDSLNRHLLGSYGSEEFDTPNLDRVARRSTRFTNHHAGSLPCMPARHDLLTGSLDFLWRPWGSLELWDEPVTATLRRAGVTTQLVTDHPHLFETGGENYHTEFTAWDYQRGHEGDTWKTRPDPSWAGAPSFGRGHTPYDNSRGWFRDEADFPGPRTMTAAASWLRDHAPFHRDAGVPWLLFVDEFDPHEPFDTPEPWASRYDPEWDAGVDGPHLIWPPYTGSGVGGGAITERQGRQIRAQYGAKLSMIDHWLGRVLDQLDTGNWWDDTVVIVCTDHGHYLGERDAWGKPGIPLFEPLLHTPLFISWPGVSVPGSTVDALTTNVDLHATLCDAFGVDAPTRAHGMSLRPLLDGSATSVREWALAGVWGREVHVLDGSRKYVRAPRGDNAPLSMWSNRWSTMPLHSFPDLRMPPPDDRATLDRMPGSKIPVIRQPF
;
A
#
# COMPACT_ATOMS: atom_id res chain seq x y z
N MET A 1 -5.24 -40.73 -29.26
CA MET A 1 -5.61 -39.38 -29.68
C MET A 1 -6.63 -38.84 -28.66
N ASN A 2 -6.16 -38.31 -27.52
CA ASN A 2 -6.99 -37.63 -26.51
C ASN A 2 -6.15 -36.80 -25.53
N GLU A 3 -5.02 -36.22 -25.98
CA GLU A 3 -4.15 -35.37 -25.09
C GLU A 3 -4.15 -33.88 -25.43
N THR A 4 -4.96 -33.42 -26.39
CA THR A 4 -4.93 -32.01 -26.83
C THR A 4 -6.01 -31.12 -26.25
N ALA A 5 -6.94 -31.66 -25.46
CA ALA A 5 -8.04 -30.86 -24.88
C ALA A 5 -7.73 -30.31 -23.47
N GLY A 6 -6.81 -30.91 -22.73
CA GLY A 6 -6.39 -30.46 -21.40
C GLY A 6 -5.49 -29.22 -21.44
N GLY A 7 -4.46 -29.25 -22.29
CA GLY A 7 -3.50 -28.15 -22.40
C GLY A 7 -4.06 -26.82 -22.91
N ALA A 8 -5.11 -26.88 -23.77
CA ALA A 8 -5.74 -25.68 -24.31
C ALA A 8 -6.73 -25.01 -23.34
N ARG A 9 -7.19 -25.70 -22.29
CA ARG A 9 -7.97 -25.12 -21.20
C ARG A 9 -7.07 -24.49 -20.15
N GLU A 10 -5.94 -25.12 -19.79
CA GLU A 10 -4.97 -24.57 -18.83
C GLU A 10 -4.32 -23.27 -19.33
N ASP A 11 -4.09 -23.11 -20.62
CA ASP A 11 -3.50 -21.91 -21.21
C ASP A 11 -4.48 -20.70 -21.28
N ARG A 12 -5.80 -20.96 -21.31
CA ARG A 12 -6.81 -19.90 -21.33
C ARG A 12 -7.13 -19.31 -19.95
N ASP A 13 -6.75 -20.00 -18.90
CA ASP A 13 -7.04 -19.66 -17.52
C ASP A 13 -5.92 -18.85 -16.85
N ARG A 14 -4.79 -18.65 -17.52
CA ARG A 14 -3.68 -17.81 -17.08
C ARG A 14 -3.92 -16.37 -17.54
N ALA A 15 -3.84 -15.42 -16.62
CA ALA A 15 -3.74 -14.03 -17.01
C ALA A 15 -2.43 -13.81 -17.76
N GLN A 16 -2.49 -13.06 -18.85
CA GLN A 16 -1.26 -12.68 -19.55
C GLN A 16 -0.59 -11.49 -18.87
N ASN A 17 -1.39 -10.67 -18.19
CA ASN A 17 -0.92 -9.42 -17.62
C ASN A 17 -1.61 -9.14 -16.28
N VAL A 18 -0.93 -8.35 -15.45
CA VAL A 18 -1.51 -7.88 -14.18
C VAL A 18 -1.20 -6.40 -13.98
N VAL A 19 -2.17 -5.63 -13.54
CA VAL A 19 -2.02 -4.27 -12.98
C VAL A 19 -2.39 -4.31 -11.51
N VAL A 20 -1.46 -3.91 -10.64
CA VAL A 20 -1.73 -3.65 -9.22
C VAL A 20 -1.66 -2.15 -9.01
N ILE A 21 -2.70 -1.58 -8.40
CA ILE A 21 -2.74 -0.18 -7.96
C ILE A 21 -2.90 -0.19 -6.45
N LEU A 22 -1.84 0.15 -5.74
CA LEU A 22 -1.82 0.31 -4.30
C LEU A 22 -1.91 1.81 -4.00
N LEU A 23 -2.93 2.21 -3.22
CA LEU A 23 -3.10 3.57 -2.70
C LEU A 23 -2.80 3.54 -1.21
N ASP A 24 -1.75 4.23 -0.75
CA ASP A 24 -1.31 4.18 0.64
C ASP A 24 -2.29 4.84 1.60
N SER A 25 -2.51 4.22 2.75
CA SER A 25 -3.36 4.79 3.82
C SER A 25 -4.83 5.00 3.44
N LEU A 26 -5.37 4.22 2.50
CA LEU A 26 -6.73 4.36 1.99
C LEU A 26 -7.77 3.86 3.02
N ASN A 27 -8.48 4.78 3.66
CA ASN A 27 -9.51 4.43 4.63
C ASN A 27 -10.79 3.95 3.92
N ARG A 28 -11.06 2.65 4.04
CA ARG A 28 -12.22 1.97 3.45
C ARG A 28 -13.56 2.62 3.80
N HIS A 29 -13.69 3.11 5.02
CA HIS A 29 -14.94 3.69 5.53
C HIS A 29 -15.30 5.02 4.87
N LEU A 30 -14.40 5.61 4.07
CA LEU A 30 -14.59 6.88 3.38
C LEU A 30 -14.84 6.72 1.88
N LEU A 31 -14.98 5.47 1.38
CA LEU A 31 -15.19 5.19 -0.04
C LEU A 31 -16.67 4.98 -0.36
N GLY A 32 -17.14 5.59 -1.45
CA GLY A 32 -18.50 5.43 -1.96
C GLY A 32 -18.86 3.97 -2.24
N SER A 33 -17.92 3.22 -2.82
CA SER A 33 -18.06 1.78 -3.08
C SER A 33 -18.24 0.92 -1.83
N TYR A 34 -17.93 1.43 -0.64
CA TYR A 34 -18.18 0.80 0.66
C TYR A 34 -19.27 1.50 1.49
N GLY A 35 -20.03 2.42 0.86
CA GLY A 35 -21.23 3.02 1.44
C GLY A 35 -21.03 4.39 2.09
N SER A 36 -19.87 5.04 1.92
CA SER A 36 -19.67 6.43 2.34
C SER A 36 -20.27 7.40 1.34
N GLU A 37 -20.82 8.51 1.86
CA GLU A 37 -21.28 9.65 1.07
C GLU A 37 -20.46 10.91 1.37
N GLU A 38 -19.37 10.78 2.14
CA GLU A 38 -18.62 11.92 2.66
C GLU A 38 -17.70 12.55 1.62
N PHE A 39 -17.03 11.73 0.82
CA PHE A 39 -16.08 12.17 -0.19
C PHE A 39 -16.36 11.54 -1.56
N ASP A 40 -16.07 12.29 -2.62
CA ASP A 40 -16.31 11.85 -3.99
C ASP A 40 -15.15 10.98 -4.49
N THR A 41 -15.47 9.72 -4.86
CA THR A 41 -14.51 8.75 -5.39
C THR A 41 -15.08 8.02 -6.63
N PRO A 42 -15.47 8.75 -7.70
CA PRO A 42 -16.18 8.17 -8.83
C PRO A 42 -15.37 7.15 -9.64
N ASN A 43 -14.04 7.26 -9.65
CA ASN A 43 -13.17 6.30 -10.36
C ASN A 43 -12.96 5.02 -9.54
N LEU A 44 -12.84 5.08 -8.22
CA LEU A 44 -12.88 3.89 -7.37
C LEU A 44 -14.25 3.17 -7.45
N ASP A 45 -15.34 3.93 -7.61
CA ASP A 45 -16.67 3.35 -7.91
C ASP A 45 -16.71 2.70 -9.29
N ARG A 46 -16.01 3.26 -10.30
CA ARG A 46 -15.83 2.64 -11.62
C ARG A 46 -15.07 1.32 -11.52
N VAL A 47 -13.99 1.26 -10.72
CA VAL A 47 -13.27 0.03 -10.40
C VAL A 47 -14.22 -0.99 -9.76
N ALA A 48 -14.98 -0.60 -8.74
CA ALA A 48 -15.90 -1.48 -8.02
C ALA A 48 -16.96 -2.11 -8.96
N ARG A 49 -17.47 -1.34 -9.93
CA ARG A 49 -18.43 -1.87 -10.92
C ARG A 49 -17.86 -2.90 -11.88
N ARG A 50 -16.54 -2.87 -12.13
CA ARG A 50 -15.82 -3.80 -13.02
C ARG A 50 -15.21 -4.99 -12.29
N SER A 51 -15.16 -4.95 -10.97
CA SER A 51 -14.41 -5.89 -10.12
C SER A 51 -15.34 -6.67 -9.20
N THR A 52 -14.82 -7.75 -8.63
CA THR A 52 -15.33 -8.31 -7.38
C THR A 52 -14.77 -7.48 -6.23
N ARG A 53 -15.64 -6.99 -5.35
CA ARG A 53 -15.29 -6.25 -4.14
C ARG A 53 -15.21 -7.18 -2.94
N PHE A 54 -14.11 -7.14 -2.20
CA PHE A 54 -13.94 -7.88 -0.96
C PHE A 54 -14.43 -7.04 0.22
N THR A 55 -15.35 -7.59 1.00
CA THR A 55 -15.95 -6.88 2.14
C THR A 55 -15.25 -7.18 3.47
N ASN A 56 -14.38 -8.19 3.50
CA ASN A 56 -13.70 -8.67 4.71
C ASN A 56 -12.20 -8.92 4.47
N HIS A 57 -11.54 -7.91 3.90
CA HIS A 57 -10.10 -7.91 3.65
C HIS A 57 -9.36 -7.08 4.70
N HIS A 58 -8.26 -7.61 5.23
CA HIS A 58 -7.53 -6.99 6.33
C HIS A 58 -6.04 -6.84 6.05
N ALA A 59 -5.45 -5.75 6.54
CA ALA A 59 -4.00 -5.62 6.62
C ALA A 59 -3.41 -6.68 7.56
N GLY A 60 -2.15 -7.06 7.29
CA GLY A 60 -1.37 -7.95 8.15
C GLY A 60 -0.39 -7.18 9.01
N SER A 61 0.82 -6.95 8.50
CA SER A 61 1.84 -6.16 9.16
C SER A 61 1.60 -4.66 8.95
N LEU A 62 1.91 -3.85 9.96
CA LEU A 62 1.86 -2.39 9.91
C LEU A 62 3.20 -1.79 10.37
N PRO A 63 3.54 -0.55 9.95
CA PRO A 63 2.84 0.26 8.95
C PRO A 63 3.28 -0.03 7.50
N CYS A 64 3.44 1.00 6.68
CA CYS A 64 3.59 0.98 5.22
C CYS A 64 4.59 -0.06 4.66
N MET A 65 5.86 -0.04 5.11
CA MET A 65 6.87 -0.97 4.58
C MET A 65 6.65 -2.43 5.02
N PRO A 66 6.33 -2.74 6.30
CA PRO A 66 5.91 -4.09 6.69
C PRO A 66 4.71 -4.61 5.90
N ALA A 67 3.71 -3.77 5.60
CA ALA A 67 2.57 -4.18 4.78
C ALA A 67 2.96 -4.48 3.32
N ARG A 68 3.89 -3.70 2.74
CA ARG A 68 4.45 -3.99 1.41
C ARG A 68 5.29 -5.26 1.40
N HIS A 69 6.01 -5.52 2.49
CA HIS A 69 6.71 -6.79 2.66
C HIS A 69 5.74 -7.98 2.62
N ASP A 70 4.63 -7.90 3.37
CA ASP A 70 3.58 -8.91 3.36
C ASP A 70 3.04 -9.17 1.95
N LEU A 71 2.74 -8.11 1.22
CA LEU A 71 2.20 -8.20 -0.14
C LEU A 71 3.22 -8.82 -1.11
N LEU A 72 4.48 -8.41 -1.03
CA LEU A 72 5.49 -8.86 -1.98
C LEU A 72 6.09 -10.22 -1.66
N THR A 73 6.13 -10.62 -0.38
CA THR A 73 6.73 -11.91 0.03
C THR A 73 5.70 -12.97 0.46
N GLY A 74 4.45 -12.56 0.71
CA GLY A 74 3.43 -13.44 1.26
C GLY A 74 3.66 -13.86 2.71
N SER A 75 4.57 -13.19 3.43
CA SER A 75 5.03 -13.53 4.77
C SER A 75 4.87 -12.35 5.72
N LEU A 76 4.29 -12.57 6.90
CA LEU A 76 4.04 -11.52 7.88
C LEU A 76 5.35 -10.99 8.48
N ASP A 77 5.70 -9.74 8.17
CA ASP A 77 6.94 -9.09 8.57
C ASP A 77 6.97 -8.73 10.06
N PHE A 78 5.84 -8.28 10.63
CA PHE A 78 5.75 -7.84 12.03
C PHE A 78 6.13 -8.91 13.06
N LEU A 79 6.17 -10.19 12.66
CA LEU A 79 6.58 -11.29 13.53
C LEU A 79 8.10 -11.29 13.77
N TRP A 80 8.87 -10.59 12.92
CA TRP A 80 10.33 -10.71 12.87
C TRP A 80 11.05 -9.40 13.11
N ARG A 81 10.48 -8.26 12.69
CA ARG A 81 11.15 -6.95 12.74
C ARG A 81 10.15 -5.80 12.62
N PRO A 82 10.54 -4.57 13.01
CA PRO A 82 9.66 -3.40 12.96
C PRO A 82 9.51 -2.79 11.57
N TRP A 83 10.61 -2.69 10.82
CA TRP A 83 10.71 -2.01 9.53
C TRP A 83 12.03 -2.40 8.87
N GLY A 84 12.02 -2.70 7.59
CA GLY A 84 13.26 -3.10 6.93
C GLY A 84 13.14 -3.36 5.45
N SER A 85 14.32 -3.49 4.81
CA SER A 85 14.48 -3.87 3.42
C SER A 85 14.02 -5.30 3.17
N LEU A 86 13.84 -5.69 1.90
CA LEU A 86 13.77 -7.11 1.54
C LEU A 86 15.07 -7.80 1.94
N GLU A 87 14.97 -8.93 2.59
CA GLU A 87 16.08 -9.68 3.15
C GLU A 87 16.60 -10.77 2.19
N LEU A 88 17.76 -11.31 2.51
CA LEU A 88 18.39 -12.34 1.68
C LEU A 88 17.59 -13.66 1.63
N TRP A 89 16.75 -13.91 2.62
CA TRP A 89 15.89 -15.11 2.68
C TRP A 89 14.49 -14.86 2.09
N ASP A 90 14.16 -13.63 1.73
CA ASP A 90 12.88 -13.30 1.13
C ASP A 90 12.82 -13.75 -0.33
N GLU A 91 11.65 -14.20 -0.73
CA GLU A 91 11.36 -14.61 -2.10
C GLU A 91 10.22 -13.75 -2.63
N PRO A 92 10.49 -12.48 -2.99
CA PRO A 92 9.45 -11.58 -3.44
C PRO A 92 8.83 -12.07 -4.75
N VAL A 93 7.54 -11.85 -4.90
CA VAL A 93 6.77 -12.26 -6.09
C VAL A 93 7.40 -11.72 -7.38
N THR A 94 7.92 -10.49 -7.36
CA THR A 94 8.58 -9.87 -8.50
C THR A 94 9.81 -10.66 -8.98
N ALA A 95 10.65 -11.12 -8.04
CA ALA A 95 11.79 -11.98 -8.38
C ALA A 95 11.33 -13.35 -8.92
N THR A 96 10.26 -13.92 -8.36
CA THR A 96 9.68 -15.19 -8.84
C THR A 96 9.13 -15.02 -10.25
N LEU A 97 8.38 -13.95 -10.52
CA LEU A 97 7.82 -13.64 -11.82
C LEU A 97 8.91 -13.38 -12.87
N ARG A 98 9.97 -12.63 -12.54
CA ARG A 98 11.09 -12.40 -13.46
C ARG A 98 11.78 -13.71 -13.86
N ARG A 99 11.97 -14.64 -12.92
CA ARG A 99 12.52 -15.98 -13.23
C ARG A 99 11.62 -16.78 -14.19
N ALA A 100 10.32 -16.52 -14.16
CA ALA A 100 9.35 -17.12 -15.08
C ALA A 100 9.19 -16.36 -16.41
N GLY A 101 10.00 -15.32 -16.66
CA GLY A 101 9.96 -14.56 -17.91
C GLY A 101 8.94 -13.42 -17.96
N VAL A 102 8.33 -13.06 -16.82
CA VAL A 102 7.41 -11.95 -16.72
C VAL A 102 8.20 -10.64 -16.56
N THR A 103 7.89 -9.62 -17.37
CA THR A 103 8.41 -8.27 -17.16
C THR A 103 7.68 -7.62 -16.00
N THR A 104 8.41 -7.04 -15.05
CA THR A 104 7.82 -6.36 -13.88
C THR A 104 8.23 -4.90 -13.87
N GLN A 105 7.25 -4.00 -13.90
CA GLN A 105 7.44 -2.54 -13.85
C GLN A 105 6.85 -2.00 -12.55
N LEU A 106 7.66 -1.21 -11.81
CA LEU A 106 7.18 -0.38 -10.70
C LEU A 106 7.04 1.06 -11.19
N VAL A 107 5.94 1.71 -10.84
CA VAL A 107 5.75 3.16 -10.92
C VAL A 107 5.35 3.64 -9.53
N THR A 108 6.08 4.58 -8.95
CA THR A 108 5.86 4.96 -7.56
C THR A 108 6.31 6.39 -7.24
N ASP A 109 5.71 6.98 -6.23
CA ASP A 109 6.18 8.20 -5.56
C ASP A 109 6.52 7.95 -4.08
N HIS A 110 6.53 6.68 -3.65
CA HIS A 110 6.78 6.27 -2.28
C HIS A 110 8.28 6.42 -1.90
N PRO A 111 8.67 7.43 -1.11
CA PRO A 111 10.09 7.73 -0.86
C PRO A 111 10.81 6.64 -0.06
N HIS A 112 10.08 5.93 0.81
CA HIS A 112 10.67 4.90 1.68
C HIS A 112 11.22 3.69 0.91
N LEU A 113 10.82 3.47 -0.34
CA LEU A 113 11.42 2.44 -1.20
C LEU A 113 12.86 2.76 -1.63
N PHE A 114 13.32 4.00 -1.40
CA PHE A 114 14.61 4.52 -1.90
C PHE A 114 15.52 5.02 -0.77
N GLU A 115 15.15 4.79 0.47
CA GLU A 115 15.94 5.18 1.64
C GLU A 115 16.25 3.98 2.54
N THR A 116 17.16 4.20 3.51
CA THR A 116 17.57 3.17 4.47
C THR A 116 16.37 2.61 5.23
N GLY A 117 16.19 1.29 5.18
CA GLY A 117 15.04 0.58 5.76
C GLY A 117 13.96 0.22 4.76
N GLY A 118 14.02 0.72 3.53
CA GLY A 118 13.09 0.39 2.44
C GLY A 118 13.80 0.01 1.14
N GLU A 119 15.12 0.08 1.12
CA GLU A 119 15.91 -0.28 -0.05
C GLU A 119 15.71 -1.74 -0.46
N ASN A 120 15.96 -2.04 -1.73
CA ASN A 120 15.83 -3.31 -2.42
C ASN A 120 14.41 -3.72 -2.84
N TYR A 121 13.34 -3.07 -2.37
CA TYR A 121 12.01 -3.36 -2.90
C TYR A 121 11.93 -3.05 -4.39
N HIS A 122 12.36 -1.85 -4.79
CA HIS A 122 12.37 -1.41 -6.19
C HIS A 122 13.34 -2.22 -7.06
N THR A 123 14.48 -2.67 -6.51
CA THR A 123 15.48 -3.44 -7.28
C THR A 123 15.03 -4.85 -7.63
N GLU A 124 13.97 -5.35 -7.02
CA GLU A 124 13.38 -6.65 -7.35
C GLU A 124 12.43 -6.59 -8.57
N PHE A 125 12.13 -5.40 -9.07
CA PHE A 125 11.44 -5.24 -10.36
C PHE A 125 12.43 -5.25 -11.54
N THR A 126 11.93 -5.53 -12.73
CA THR A 126 12.73 -5.45 -13.97
C THR A 126 13.11 -3.99 -14.28
N ALA A 127 12.19 -3.07 -14.06
CA ALA A 127 12.38 -1.65 -14.20
C ALA A 127 11.50 -0.88 -13.22
N TRP A 128 11.88 0.37 -12.92
CA TRP A 128 11.09 1.26 -12.06
C TRP A 128 11.17 2.71 -12.52
N ASP A 129 10.10 3.45 -12.22
CA ASP A 129 9.98 4.89 -12.42
C ASP A 129 9.57 5.54 -11.08
N TYR A 130 10.40 6.45 -10.56
CA TYR A 130 10.20 7.12 -9.27
C TYR A 130 9.85 8.59 -9.45
N GLN A 131 8.65 8.96 -9.04
CA GLN A 131 8.13 10.32 -9.04
C GLN A 131 8.49 11.02 -7.74
N ARG A 132 9.47 11.96 -7.82
CA ARG A 132 10.08 12.59 -6.65
C ARG A 132 9.20 13.67 -6.01
N GLY A 133 9.38 13.90 -4.71
CA GLY A 133 8.88 15.08 -4.00
C GLY A 133 7.76 14.83 -3.00
N HIS A 134 7.37 13.57 -2.76
CA HIS A 134 6.37 13.24 -1.74
C HIS A 134 7.00 13.21 -0.34
N GLU A 135 6.21 13.49 0.70
CA GLU A 135 6.57 13.39 2.11
C GLU A 135 7.96 13.95 2.45
N GLY A 136 8.81 13.12 3.06
CA GLY A 136 10.19 13.44 3.44
C GLY A 136 11.23 13.29 2.33
N ASP A 137 10.81 13.12 1.06
CA ASP A 137 11.75 12.96 -0.06
C ASP A 137 12.72 14.14 -0.17
N THR A 138 14.00 13.85 -0.06
CA THR A 138 15.08 14.85 -0.14
C THR A 138 15.38 15.26 -1.58
N TRP A 139 14.35 15.61 -2.37
CA TRP A 139 14.49 15.96 -3.78
C TRP A 139 15.10 17.33 -4.02
N LYS A 140 14.60 18.36 -3.32
CA LYS A 140 15.07 19.75 -3.46
C LYS A 140 15.80 20.21 -2.21
N THR A 141 16.79 21.08 -2.38
CA THR A 141 17.61 21.60 -1.26
C THR A 141 17.01 22.85 -0.62
N ARG A 142 16.04 23.49 -1.29
CA ARG A 142 15.30 24.68 -0.82
C ARG A 142 14.01 24.86 -1.63
N PRO A 143 13.00 25.53 -1.09
CA PRO A 143 11.83 25.94 -1.87
C PRO A 143 12.20 26.99 -2.92
N ASP A 144 11.32 27.18 -3.89
CA ASP A 144 11.41 28.34 -4.78
C ASP A 144 11.27 29.63 -3.97
N PRO A 145 12.16 30.63 -4.17
CA PRO A 145 12.11 31.89 -3.41
C PRO A 145 10.81 32.69 -3.55
N SER A 146 10.04 32.47 -4.61
CA SER A 146 8.74 33.11 -4.83
C SER A 146 7.57 32.38 -4.19
N TRP A 147 7.79 31.18 -3.64
CA TRP A 147 6.73 30.40 -3.00
C TRP A 147 6.41 30.92 -1.60
N ALA A 148 5.14 31.21 -1.38
CA ALA A 148 4.59 31.60 -0.09
C ALA A 148 3.62 30.55 0.38
N GLY A 149 4.15 29.43 0.88
CA GLY A 149 3.36 28.33 1.38
C GLY A 149 2.75 28.59 2.76
N ALA A 150 1.72 27.82 3.10
CA ALA A 150 1.14 27.82 4.42
C ALA A 150 2.18 27.39 5.47
N PRO A 151 2.18 27.98 6.67
CA PRO A 151 2.96 27.45 7.78
C PRO A 151 2.46 26.06 8.10
N SER A 152 3.31 25.05 7.95
CA SER A 152 2.95 23.65 8.20
C SER A 152 2.79 23.40 9.69
N PHE A 153 1.75 22.66 10.04
CA PHE A 153 1.52 22.12 11.39
C PHE A 153 1.93 20.64 11.42
N GLY A 154 2.48 20.23 12.54
CA GLY A 154 2.81 18.83 12.80
C GLY A 154 4.30 18.55 12.74
N ARG A 155 4.72 17.45 12.10
CA ARG A 155 6.12 17.03 12.00
C ARG A 155 6.96 18.00 11.19
N GLY A 156 8.24 18.10 11.51
CA GLY A 156 9.18 18.96 10.77
C GLY A 156 9.21 18.64 9.27
N HIS A 157 8.71 19.54 8.45
CA HIS A 157 8.42 19.31 7.03
C HIS A 157 9.43 19.92 6.07
N THR A 158 10.60 20.30 6.56
CA THR A 158 11.62 20.98 5.74
C THR A 158 11.90 20.27 4.40
N PRO A 159 12.07 18.94 4.31
CA PRO A 159 12.25 18.28 3.01
C PRO A 159 11.03 18.42 2.09
N TYR A 160 9.82 18.28 2.63
CA TYR A 160 8.58 18.45 1.86
C TYR A 160 8.43 19.88 1.35
N ASP A 161 8.56 20.89 2.21
CA ASP A 161 8.43 22.30 1.83
C ASP A 161 9.46 22.69 0.76
N ASN A 162 10.68 22.16 0.84
CA ASN A 162 11.69 22.33 -0.18
C ASN A 162 11.24 21.82 -1.55
N SER A 163 10.57 20.68 -1.58
CA SER A 163 10.04 20.07 -2.81
C SER A 163 8.75 20.76 -3.27
N ARG A 164 7.81 20.97 -2.34
CA ARG A 164 6.50 21.58 -2.57
C ARG A 164 6.59 22.96 -3.20
N GLY A 165 7.54 23.77 -2.76
CA GLY A 165 7.78 25.11 -3.30
C GLY A 165 8.09 25.14 -4.81
N TRP A 166 8.27 23.99 -5.45
CA TRP A 166 8.51 23.88 -6.90
C TRP A 166 7.31 23.33 -7.69
N PHE A 167 6.22 22.93 -7.03
CA PHE A 167 5.00 22.53 -7.73
C PHE A 167 4.27 23.80 -8.19
N ARG A 168 3.94 23.90 -9.47
CA ARG A 168 3.27 25.04 -10.10
C ARG A 168 1.80 24.73 -10.36
N ASP A 169 1.55 23.54 -10.83
CA ASP A 169 0.22 23.05 -11.22
C ASP A 169 -0.08 21.75 -10.51
N GLU A 170 -1.35 21.33 -10.48
CA GLU A 170 -1.79 20.05 -9.95
C GLU A 170 -0.98 18.87 -10.51
N ALA A 171 -0.64 18.93 -11.80
CA ALA A 171 0.14 17.90 -12.48
C ALA A 171 1.59 17.76 -11.99
N ASP A 172 2.10 18.72 -11.22
CA ASP A 172 3.45 18.67 -10.63
C ASP A 172 3.50 17.86 -9.33
N PHE A 173 2.36 17.62 -8.70
CA PHE A 173 2.30 16.81 -7.50
C PHE A 173 2.70 15.35 -7.79
N PRO A 174 3.35 14.67 -6.83
CA PRO A 174 3.85 13.31 -7.04
C PRO A 174 2.76 12.31 -7.46
N GLY A 175 1.61 12.26 -6.79
CA GLY A 175 0.51 11.37 -7.12
C GLY A 175 -0.03 11.53 -8.55
N PRO A 176 -0.41 12.75 -9.01
CA PRO A 176 -0.72 13.05 -10.40
C PRO A 176 0.33 12.59 -11.40
N ARG A 177 1.63 12.73 -11.06
CA ARG A 177 2.74 12.28 -11.91
C ARG A 177 2.85 10.76 -11.96
N THR A 178 2.65 10.08 -10.82
CA THR A 178 2.64 8.62 -10.71
C THR A 178 1.53 8.02 -11.57
N MET A 179 0.31 8.53 -11.48
CA MET A 179 -0.81 8.07 -12.30
C MET A 179 -0.58 8.37 -13.80
N THR A 180 0.03 9.52 -14.12
CA THR A 180 0.40 9.86 -15.50
C THR A 180 1.47 8.92 -16.05
N ALA A 181 2.49 8.60 -15.27
CA ALA A 181 3.55 7.67 -15.66
C ALA A 181 2.99 6.25 -15.87
N ALA A 182 2.11 5.78 -14.98
CA ALA A 182 1.44 4.49 -15.12
C ALA A 182 0.57 4.42 -16.37
N ALA A 183 -0.24 5.45 -16.63
CA ALA A 183 -1.05 5.55 -17.85
C ALA A 183 -0.17 5.60 -19.12
N SER A 184 0.94 6.33 -19.08
CA SER A 184 1.90 6.38 -20.19
C SER A 184 2.55 5.01 -20.45
N TRP A 185 2.90 4.27 -19.39
CA TRP A 185 3.45 2.94 -19.55
C TRP A 185 2.45 1.98 -20.22
N LEU A 186 1.18 2.02 -19.82
CA LEU A 186 0.11 1.22 -20.46
C LEU A 186 -0.08 1.57 -21.93
N ARG A 187 0.05 2.86 -22.30
CA ARG A 187 -0.09 3.33 -23.69
C ARG A 187 1.13 2.95 -24.54
N ASP A 188 2.34 3.15 -24.02
CA ASP A 188 3.57 3.16 -24.82
C ASP A 188 4.35 1.84 -24.74
N HIS A 189 4.29 1.12 -23.61
CA HIS A 189 5.09 -0.08 -23.37
C HIS A 189 4.27 -1.38 -23.39
N ALA A 190 3.07 -1.39 -22.80
CA ALA A 190 2.27 -2.61 -22.73
C ALA A 190 1.96 -3.23 -24.12
N PRO A 191 1.69 -2.45 -25.20
CA PRO A 191 1.48 -3.01 -26.53
C PRO A 191 2.72 -3.79 -27.05
N PHE A 192 3.94 -3.32 -26.76
CA PHE A 192 5.17 -4.02 -27.13
C PHE A 192 5.23 -5.43 -26.52
N HIS A 193 4.85 -5.54 -25.27
CA HIS A 193 4.83 -6.83 -24.57
C HIS A 193 3.75 -7.75 -25.12
N ARG A 194 2.57 -7.21 -25.43
CA ARG A 194 1.48 -7.95 -26.09
C ARG A 194 1.92 -8.50 -27.44
N ASP A 195 2.54 -7.66 -28.29
CA ASP A 195 3.04 -8.06 -29.61
C ASP A 195 4.15 -9.10 -29.53
N ALA A 196 4.98 -9.04 -28.50
CA ALA A 196 6.06 -10.00 -28.26
C ALA A 196 5.59 -11.28 -27.55
N GLY A 197 4.35 -11.34 -27.07
CA GLY A 197 3.84 -12.45 -26.27
C GLY A 197 4.53 -12.57 -24.90
N VAL A 198 5.06 -11.47 -24.35
CA VAL A 198 5.75 -11.44 -23.06
C VAL A 198 4.78 -10.95 -21.98
N PRO A 199 4.45 -11.77 -20.97
CA PRO A 199 3.58 -11.35 -19.87
C PRO A 199 4.22 -10.25 -19.03
N TRP A 200 3.39 -9.40 -18.42
CA TRP A 200 3.89 -8.30 -17.61
C TRP A 200 3.05 -8.02 -16.36
N LEU A 201 3.72 -7.49 -15.33
CA LEU A 201 3.16 -6.91 -14.14
C LEU A 201 3.49 -5.41 -14.11
N LEU A 202 2.48 -4.56 -14.11
CA LEU A 202 2.60 -3.15 -13.74
C LEU A 202 2.14 -2.97 -12.29
N PHE A 203 3.06 -2.58 -11.42
CA PHE A 203 2.78 -2.27 -10.03
C PHE A 203 2.86 -0.76 -9.83
N VAL A 204 1.72 -0.13 -9.59
CA VAL A 204 1.59 1.29 -9.26
C VAL A 204 1.51 1.38 -7.74
N ASP A 205 2.59 1.82 -7.11
CA ASP A 205 2.67 2.06 -5.67
C ASP A 205 2.54 3.57 -5.43
N GLU A 206 1.29 4.00 -5.34
CA GLU A 206 0.87 5.38 -5.19
C GLU A 206 0.79 5.73 -3.72
N PHE A 207 1.49 6.78 -3.30
CA PHE A 207 1.57 7.15 -1.90
C PHE A 207 0.38 7.99 -1.40
N ASP A 208 -0.42 8.60 -2.30
CA ASP A 208 -1.66 9.26 -1.91
C ASP A 208 -2.76 8.21 -1.62
N PRO A 209 -3.68 8.46 -0.66
CA PRO A 209 -3.87 9.70 0.12
C PRO A 209 -3.08 9.76 1.44
N HIS A 210 -1.89 9.17 1.54
CA HIS A 210 -0.99 9.35 2.70
C HIS A 210 -0.73 10.84 2.98
N GLU A 211 -0.43 11.20 4.20
CA GLU A 211 0.05 12.55 4.52
C GLU A 211 1.41 12.87 3.83
N PRO A 212 1.69 14.13 3.53
CA PRO A 212 0.96 15.35 3.87
C PRO A 212 -0.31 15.51 3.03
N PHE A 213 -1.43 15.88 3.68
CA PHE A 213 -2.72 16.10 3.04
C PHE A 213 -2.77 17.46 2.34
N ASP A 214 -1.83 17.69 1.45
CA ASP A 214 -1.66 18.92 0.70
C ASP A 214 -2.20 18.76 -0.72
N THR A 215 -3.05 19.67 -1.13
CA THR A 215 -3.65 19.69 -2.45
C THR A 215 -3.76 21.13 -2.95
N PRO A 216 -3.67 21.37 -4.28
CA PRO A 216 -3.97 22.67 -4.85
C PRO A 216 -5.47 22.90 -4.96
N GLU A 217 -5.88 24.14 -5.31
CA GLU A 217 -7.25 24.40 -5.76
C GLU A 217 -7.52 23.70 -7.12
N PRO A 218 -8.74 23.21 -7.40
CA PRO A 218 -9.95 23.41 -6.60
C PRO A 218 -10.18 22.37 -5.48
N TRP A 219 -9.21 21.51 -5.20
CA TRP A 219 -9.35 20.43 -4.21
C TRP A 219 -9.26 20.94 -2.78
N ALA A 220 -8.34 21.85 -2.49
CA ALA A 220 -8.05 22.32 -1.15
C ALA A 220 -9.28 22.88 -0.41
N SER A 221 -10.15 23.62 -1.09
CA SER A 221 -11.39 24.18 -0.53
C SER A 221 -12.60 23.26 -0.66
N ARG A 222 -12.50 22.11 -1.34
CA ARG A 222 -13.65 21.28 -1.73
C ARG A 222 -14.53 20.86 -0.56
N TYR A 223 -13.92 20.43 0.54
CA TYR A 223 -14.62 19.92 1.74
C TYR A 223 -14.45 20.82 2.96
N ASP A 224 -13.63 21.88 2.86
CA ASP A 224 -13.44 22.90 3.87
C ASP A 224 -13.28 24.29 3.23
N PRO A 225 -14.40 24.93 2.84
CA PRO A 225 -14.32 26.23 2.16
C PRO A 225 -13.86 27.35 3.10
N GLU A 226 -13.74 27.10 4.40
CA GLU A 226 -13.25 28.07 5.39
C GLU A 226 -11.73 27.98 5.64
N TRP A 227 -11.02 27.07 4.91
CA TRP A 227 -9.58 27.11 4.99
C TRP A 227 -9.04 28.45 4.42
N ASP A 228 -7.96 28.93 5.00
CA ASP A 228 -7.43 30.23 4.59
C ASP A 228 -6.73 30.16 3.22
N ALA A 229 -7.37 30.66 2.21
CA ALA A 229 -6.84 30.76 0.85
C ALA A 229 -5.79 31.88 0.65
N GLY A 230 -5.37 32.56 1.71
CA GLY A 230 -4.38 33.64 1.65
C GLY A 230 -2.93 33.15 1.41
N VAL A 231 -2.72 31.83 1.42
CA VAL A 231 -1.43 31.18 1.25
C VAL A 231 -1.58 29.98 0.31
N ASP A 232 -0.48 29.53 -0.27
CA ASP A 232 -0.47 28.33 -1.11
C ASP A 232 -0.50 27.06 -0.23
N GLY A 233 -1.56 26.26 -0.36
CA GLY A 233 -1.79 25.02 0.36
C GLY A 233 -2.42 25.15 1.75
N PRO A 234 -3.02 24.08 2.27
CA PRO A 234 -3.72 24.06 3.55
C PRO A 234 -2.78 24.11 4.75
N HIS A 235 -3.28 24.66 5.88
CA HIS A 235 -2.47 24.83 7.10
C HIS A 235 -2.18 23.51 7.84
N LEU A 236 -3.13 22.58 7.88
CA LEU A 236 -3.01 21.30 8.60
C LEU A 236 -3.00 20.14 7.63
N ILE A 237 -1.80 19.80 7.20
CA ILE A 237 -1.55 18.73 6.22
C ILE A 237 -1.04 17.44 6.85
N TRP A 238 -0.76 17.45 8.16
CA TRP A 238 -0.20 16.30 8.85
C TRP A 238 -0.77 16.16 10.26
N PRO A 239 -1.64 15.17 10.51
CA PRO A 239 -2.22 14.99 11.83
C PRO A 239 -1.17 14.53 12.84
N PRO A 240 -1.30 14.91 14.12
CA PRO A 240 -0.54 14.27 15.17
C PRO A 240 -0.94 12.80 15.28
N TYR A 241 0.03 11.89 15.44
CA TYR A 241 -0.27 10.49 15.69
C TYR A 241 -0.64 10.30 17.16
N THR A 242 -1.93 10.23 17.44
CA THR A 242 -2.45 10.18 18.82
C THR A 242 -3.74 9.37 18.91
N GLY A 243 -3.92 8.67 20.03
CA GLY A 243 -5.18 8.00 20.38
C GLY A 243 -6.17 8.90 21.11
N SER A 244 -5.85 10.19 21.32
CA SER A 244 -6.68 11.17 22.03
C SER A 244 -6.46 12.56 21.44
N GLY A 245 -7.13 12.81 20.32
CA GLY A 245 -6.99 14.04 19.55
C GLY A 245 -7.73 15.22 20.17
N VAL A 246 -9.03 15.37 19.88
CA VAL A 246 -9.88 16.48 20.36
C VAL A 246 -10.16 16.32 21.86
N GLY A 247 -10.59 15.14 22.29
CA GLY A 247 -10.89 14.87 23.69
C GLY A 247 -9.68 14.96 24.62
N GLY A 248 -8.47 14.69 24.11
CA GLY A 248 -7.22 14.86 24.85
C GLY A 248 -6.56 16.24 24.70
N GLY A 249 -7.12 17.13 23.88
CA GLY A 249 -6.58 18.47 23.65
C GLY A 249 -5.34 18.53 22.75
N ALA A 250 -4.99 17.46 22.07
CA ALA A 250 -3.88 17.44 21.09
C ALA A 250 -4.20 18.29 19.85
N ILE A 251 -5.47 18.34 19.45
CA ILE A 251 -6.00 19.19 18.38
C ILE A 251 -7.35 19.77 18.79
N THR A 252 -7.74 20.89 18.18
CA THR A 252 -9.09 21.47 18.35
C THR A 252 -10.09 20.79 17.41
N GLU A 253 -11.39 20.93 17.68
CA GLU A 253 -12.45 20.46 16.77
C GLU A 253 -12.31 21.04 15.36
N ARG A 254 -11.97 22.33 15.25
CA ARG A 254 -11.76 23.00 13.95
C ARG A 254 -10.59 22.37 13.19
N GLN A 255 -9.48 22.10 13.88
CA GLN A 255 -8.32 21.42 13.32
C GLN A 255 -8.66 20.00 12.87
N GLY A 256 -9.43 19.26 13.66
CA GLY A 256 -9.88 17.92 13.30
C GLY A 256 -10.72 17.93 12.02
N ARG A 257 -11.68 18.85 11.90
CA ARG A 257 -12.46 19.01 10.67
C ARG A 257 -11.58 19.35 9.47
N GLN A 258 -10.60 20.24 9.63
CA GLN A 258 -9.69 20.61 8.56
C GLN A 258 -8.83 19.42 8.10
N ILE A 259 -8.23 18.69 9.02
CA ILE A 259 -7.42 17.49 8.68
C ILE A 259 -8.27 16.48 7.89
N ARG A 260 -9.48 16.19 8.36
CA ARG A 260 -10.39 15.26 7.69
C ARG A 260 -10.79 15.72 6.29
N ALA A 261 -11.11 17.01 6.14
CA ALA A 261 -11.44 17.62 4.86
C ALA A 261 -10.27 17.60 3.88
N GLN A 262 -9.05 17.86 4.36
CA GLN A 262 -7.85 17.80 3.51
C GLN A 262 -7.49 16.36 3.08
N TYR A 263 -7.69 15.37 3.94
CA TYR A 263 -7.61 13.97 3.51
C TYR A 263 -8.62 13.67 2.39
N GLY A 264 -9.89 14.10 2.56
CA GLY A 264 -10.93 13.93 1.54
C GLY A 264 -10.59 14.64 0.22
N ALA A 265 -10.04 15.85 0.30
CA ALA A 265 -9.57 16.60 -0.86
C ALA A 265 -8.48 15.82 -1.62
N LYS A 266 -7.50 15.29 -0.89
CA LYS A 266 -6.42 14.48 -1.46
C LYS A 266 -6.93 13.16 -2.05
N LEU A 267 -7.83 12.48 -1.35
CA LEU A 267 -8.49 11.27 -1.84
C LEU A 267 -9.23 11.53 -3.16
N SER A 268 -10.00 12.62 -3.24
CA SER A 268 -10.75 12.96 -4.46
C SER A 268 -9.82 13.39 -5.60
N MET A 269 -8.72 14.07 -5.31
CA MET A 269 -7.71 14.42 -6.29
C MET A 269 -7.05 13.17 -6.89
N ILE A 270 -6.59 12.26 -6.06
CA ILE A 270 -5.95 11.03 -6.57
C ILE A 270 -6.94 10.09 -7.27
N ASP A 271 -8.19 10.04 -6.81
CA ASP A 271 -9.25 9.33 -7.54
C ASP A 271 -9.45 9.91 -8.94
N HIS A 272 -9.43 11.24 -9.09
CA HIS A 272 -9.49 11.89 -10.41
C HIS A 272 -8.35 11.42 -11.32
N TRP A 273 -7.10 11.40 -10.79
CA TRP A 273 -5.93 11.00 -11.58
C TRP A 273 -5.88 9.49 -11.85
N LEU A 274 -6.42 8.66 -10.96
CA LEU A 274 -6.67 7.23 -11.22
C LEU A 274 -7.49 7.02 -12.49
N GLY A 275 -8.42 7.93 -12.78
CA GLY A 275 -9.21 7.91 -14.01
C GLY A 275 -8.36 7.81 -15.28
N ARG A 276 -7.16 8.41 -15.31
CA ARG A 276 -6.25 8.33 -16.46
C ARG A 276 -5.72 6.91 -16.70
N VAL A 277 -5.43 6.17 -15.63
CA VAL A 277 -5.01 4.76 -15.73
C VAL A 277 -6.17 3.91 -16.22
N LEU A 278 -7.38 4.13 -15.66
CA LEU A 278 -8.58 3.40 -16.07
C LEU A 278 -8.95 3.68 -17.54
N ASP A 279 -8.76 4.92 -18.01
CA ASP A 279 -9.02 5.28 -19.42
C ASP A 279 -8.04 4.58 -20.37
N GLN A 280 -6.78 4.35 -19.95
CA GLN A 280 -5.85 3.55 -20.74
C GLN A 280 -6.22 2.07 -20.73
N LEU A 281 -6.70 1.54 -19.60
CA LEU A 281 -7.22 0.17 -19.54
C LEU A 281 -8.42 -0.02 -20.49
N ASP A 282 -9.31 0.97 -20.57
CA ASP A 282 -10.45 0.94 -21.51
C ASP A 282 -9.98 1.08 -22.96
N THR A 283 -9.16 2.08 -23.26
CA THR A 283 -8.73 2.40 -24.62
C THR A 283 -7.89 1.28 -25.25
N GLY A 284 -7.05 0.62 -24.45
CA GLY A 284 -6.21 -0.50 -24.87
C GLY A 284 -6.92 -1.84 -24.88
N ASN A 285 -8.19 -1.92 -24.47
CA ASN A 285 -8.95 -3.15 -24.23
C ASN A 285 -8.20 -4.11 -23.28
N TRP A 286 -7.50 -3.56 -22.27
CA TRP A 286 -6.70 -4.35 -21.35
C TRP A 286 -7.55 -5.16 -20.36
N TRP A 287 -8.80 -4.79 -20.13
CA TRP A 287 -9.72 -5.55 -19.25
C TRP A 287 -10.00 -6.98 -19.72
N ASP A 288 -9.73 -7.30 -20.99
CA ASP A 288 -10.04 -8.61 -21.57
C ASP A 288 -8.95 -9.66 -21.33
N ASP A 289 -7.72 -9.22 -21.02
CA ASP A 289 -6.54 -10.09 -20.83
C ASP A 289 -5.67 -9.74 -19.63
N THR A 290 -6.09 -8.78 -18.82
CA THR A 290 -5.32 -8.25 -17.70
C THR A 290 -6.10 -8.34 -16.38
N VAL A 291 -5.49 -8.95 -15.37
CA VAL A 291 -6.01 -8.86 -14.00
C VAL A 291 -5.73 -7.48 -13.45
N VAL A 292 -6.75 -6.82 -12.90
CA VAL A 292 -6.60 -5.51 -12.25
C VAL A 292 -6.93 -5.66 -10.77
N ILE A 293 -5.97 -5.31 -9.92
CA ILE A 293 -6.09 -5.33 -8.45
C ILE A 293 -5.97 -3.89 -7.96
N VAL A 294 -6.95 -3.41 -7.20
CA VAL A 294 -6.85 -2.12 -6.49
C VAL A 294 -6.95 -2.41 -4.99
N CYS A 295 -5.94 -1.99 -4.25
CA CYS A 295 -5.78 -2.29 -2.84
C CYS A 295 -5.11 -1.14 -2.08
N THR A 296 -4.89 -1.33 -0.79
CA THR A 296 -4.08 -0.48 0.07
C THR A 296 -3.20 -1.34 0.97
N ASP A 297 -2.19 -0.75 1.54
CA ASP A 297 -1.35 -1.36 2.57
C ASP A 297 -2.06 -1.43 3.93
N HIS A 298 -2.67 -0.34 4.38
CA HIS A 298 -3.50 -0.19 5.57
C HIS A 298 -4.40 1.05 5.44
N GLY A 299 -5.27 1.29 6.42
CA GLY A 299 -6.06 2.50 6.49
C GLY A 299 -5.40 3.62 7.31
N HIS A 300 -6.22 4.58 7.77
CA HIS A 300 -5.78 5.74 8.51
C HIS A 300 -6.89 6.22 9.47
N TYR A 301 -6.54 6.66 10.69
CA TYR A 301 -7.49 7.31 11.59
C TYR A 301 -7.63 8.79 11.28
N LEU A 302 -8.88 9.23 11.17
CA LEU A 302 -9.26 10.61 10.87
C LEU A 302 -10.31 11.12 11.86
N GLY A 303 -10.16 10.77 13.14
CA GLY A 303 -11.05 11.14 14.23
C GLY A 303 -11.93 10.01 14.76
N GLU A 304 -11.92 8.83 14.14
CA GLU A 304 -12.63 7.67 14.65
C GLU A 304 -12.07 7.31 16.04
N ARG A 305 -12.95 7.21 17.03
CA ARG A 305 -12.58 7.00 18.45
C ARG A 305 -11.62 8.05 19.03
N ASP A 306 -11.67 9.29 18.49
CA ASP A 306 -10.72 10.37 18.79
C ASP A 306 -9.25 10.06 18.42
N ALA A 307 -9.02 9.01 17.63
CA ALA A 307 -7.69 8.62 17.16
C ALA A 307 -7.34 9.32 15.83
N TRP A 308 -6.06 9.64 15.65
CA TRP A 308 -5.52 10.32 14.48
C TRP A 308 -4.18 9.72 14.08
N GLY A 309 -3.93 9.60 12.77
CA GLY A 309 -2.70 8.97 12.27
C GLY A 309 -2.73 7.45 12.28
N LYS A 310 -1.61 6.79 12.51
CA LYS A 310 -1.49 5.33 12.39
C LYS A 310 -0.53 4.70 13.43
N PRO A 311 0.77 4.78 13.37
CA PRO A 311 1.65 4.04 14.28
C PRO A 311 1.43 4.40 15.77
N GLY A 312 1.51 3.39 16.63
CA GLY A 312 1.45 3.57 18.08
C GLY A 312 0.05 3.66 18.68
N ILE A 313 -1.01 3.66 17.87
CA ILE A 313 -2.40 3.65 18.32
C ILE A 313 -3.01 2.25 18.18
N PRO A 314 -4.09 1.94 18.92
CA PRO A 314 -4.72 0.61 18.82
C PRO A 314 -5.15 0.29 17.39
N LEU A 315 -4.95 -0.97 16.96
CA LEU A 315 -5.30 -1.43 15.62
C LEU A 315 -6.79 -1.81 15.57
N PHE A 316 -7.63 -0.84 15.19
CA PHE A 316 -9.06 -1.04 14.95
C PHE A 316 -9.38 -1.02 13.45
N GLU A 317 -10.67 -1.17 13.13
CA GLU A 317 -11.18 -1.24 11.77
C GLU A 317 -10.65 -0.16 10.81
N PRO A 318 -10.57 1.15 11.19
CA PRO A 318 -10.05 2.16 10.28
C PRO A 318 -8.62 1.93 9.79
N LEU A 319 -7.80 1.17 10.52
CA LEU A 319 -6.45 0.78 10.11
C LEU A 319 -6.40 -0.60 9.44
N LEU A 320 -7.13 -1.58 9.99
CA LEU A 320 -6.98 -2.98 9.61
C LEU A 320 -7.91 -3.43 8.51
N HIS A 321 -9.16 -2.94 8.49
CA HIS A 321 -10.17 -3.35 7.54
C HIS A 321 -10.05 -2.53 6.27
N THR A 322 -9.41 -3.11 5.27
CA THR A 322 -8.95 -2.42 4.07
C THR A 322 -9.80 -2.73 2.84
N PRO A 323 -9.89 -1.80 1.86
CA PRO A 323 -10.55 -2.08 0.60
C PRO A 323 -9.71 -3.00 -0.29
N LEU A 324 -10.40 -3.87 -1.03
CA LEU A 324 -9.80 -4.69 -2.07
C LEU A 324 -10.80 -4.90 -3.20
N PHE A 325 -10.33 -4.68 -4.44
CA PHE A 325 -11.07 -4.92 -5.66
C PHE A 325 -10.20 -5.75 -6.60
N ILE A 326 -10.78 -6.81 -7.18
CA ILE A 326 -10.10 -7.64 -8.16
C ILE A 326 -11.01 -7.86 -9.38
N SER A 327 -10.53 -7.43 -10.54
CA SER A 327 -11.07 -7.79 -11.84
C SER A 327 -10.15 -8.83 -12.47
N TRP A 328 -10.68 -10.01 -12.74
CA TRP A 328 -9.93 -11.10 -13.35
C TRP A 328 -10.74 -11.65 -14.54
N PRO A 329 -10.29 -11.41 -15.77
CA PRO A 329 -11.02 -11.80 -16.97
C PRO A 329 -11.36 -13.31 -16.99
N GLY A 330 -12.63 -13.63 -17.21
CA GLY A 330 -13.11 -15.02 -17.24
C GLY A 330 -13.19 -15.72 -15.87
N VAL A 331 -12.77 -15.06 -14.78
CA VAL A 331 -12.76 -15.62 -13.40
C VAL A 331 -13.70 -14.82 -12.48
N SER A 332 -13.49 -13.52 -12.36
CA SER A 332 -14.30 -12.68 -11.47
C SER A 332 -15.62 -12.25 -12.13
N VAL A 333 -16.63 -11.98 -11.30
CA VAL A 333 -17.92 -11.44 -11.75
C VAL A 333 -17.97 -9.93 -11.45
N PRO A 334 -18.07 -9.06 -12.48
CA PRO A 334 -18.15 -7.62 -12.29
C PRO A 334 -19.28 -7.19 -11.36
N GLY A 335 -18.98 -6.29 -10.42
CA GLY A 335 -19.93 -5.76 -9.44
C GLY A 335 -20.33 -6.74 -8.33
N SER A 336 -19.76 -7.94 -8.30
CA SER A 336 -20.01 -8.92 -7.24
C SER A 336 -19.26 -8.57 -5.94
N THR A 337 -19.59 -9.30 -4.86
CA THR A 337 -18.94 -9.19 -3.56
C THR A 337 -18.53 -10.54 -3.04
N VAL A 338 -17.39 -10.55 -2.34
CA VAL A 338 -16.86 -11.68 -1.57
C VAL A 338 -16.72 -11.24 -0.11
N ASP A 339 -17.34 -11.99 0.82
CA ASP A 339 -17.32 -11.71 2.26
C ASP A 339 -16.40 -12.67 3.03
N ALA A 340 -15.61 -13.46 2.33
CA ALA A 340 -14.62 -14.33 2.96
C ALA A 340 -13.49 -13.53 3.59
N LEU A 341 -12.98 -13.99 4.74
CA LEU A 341 -11.79 -13.43 5.37
C LEU A 341 -10.57 -13.57 4.46
N THR A 342 -9.92 -12.45 4.17
CA THR A 342 -8.70 -12.35 3.37
C THR A 342 -7.73 -11.34 3.96
N THR A 343 -6.45 -11.38 3.56
CA THR A 343 -5.42 -10.49 4.09
C THR A 343 -4.34 -10.19 3.05
N ASN A 344 -3.52 -9.15 3.25
CA ASN A 344 -2.50 -8.68 2.31
C ASN A 344 -1.54 -9.78 1.82
N VAL A 345 -1.18 -10.75 2.68
CA VAL A 345 -0.32 -11.87 2.26
C VAL A 345 -0.94 -12.76 1.16
N ASP A 346 -2.28 -12.74 1.02
CA ASP A 346 -2.99 -13.50 -0.01
C ASP A 346 -2.78 -12.92 -1.41
N LEU A 347 -2.46 -11.63 -1.50
CA LEU A 347 -2.17 -10.98 -2.78
C LEU A 347 -0.91 -11.55 -3.45
N HIS A 348 0.11 -11.90 -2.67
CA HIS A 348 1.30 -12.61 -3.18
C HIS A 348 0.92 -13.92 -3.89
N ALA A 349 0.17 -14.79 -3.20
CA ALA A 349 -0.25 -16.08 -3.76
C ALA A 349 -1.18 -15.89 -4.96
N THR A 350 -2.02 -14.85 -4.93
CA THR A 350 -2.92 -14.49 -6.05
C THR A 350 -2.15 -14.03 -7.27
N LEU A 351 -1.08 -13.24 -7.10
CA LEU A 351 -0.18 -12.83 -8.18
C LEU A 351 0.57 -14.03 -8.77
N CYS A 352 1.06 -14.94 -7.93
CA CYS A 352 1.68 -16.19 -8.41
C CYS A 352 0.70 -17.02 -9.25
N ASP A 353 -0.55 -17.20 -8.76
CA ASP A 353 -1.59 -17.96 -9.47
C ASP A 353 -1.97 -17.29 -10.80
N ALA A 354 -2.06 -15.96 -10.85
CA ALA A 354 -2.35 -15.21 -12.07
C ALA A 354 -1.39 -15.52 -13.22
N PHE A 355 -0.11 -15.71 -12.90
CA PHE A 355 0.93 -16.07 -13.88
C PHE A 355 1.21 -17.58 -13.94
N GLY A 356 0.51 -18.40 -13.17
CA GLY A 356 0.70 -19.85 -13.12
C GLY A 356 2.07 -20.26 -12.62
N VAL A 357 2.61 -19.52 -11.64
CA VAL A 357 3.86 -19.85 -10.95
C VAL A 357 3.58 -20.31 -9.53
N ASP A 358 4.41 -21.22 -9.02
CA ASP A 358 4.28 -21.68 -7.64
C ASP A 358 4.68 -20.60 -6.64
N ALA A 359 3.86 -20.42 -5.61
CA ALA A 359 4.22 -19.56 -4.48
C ALA A 359 5.36 -20.21 -3.67
N PRO A 360 6.32 -19.41 -3.14
CA PRO A 360 7.38 -19.90 -2.28
C PRO A 360 6.85 -20.59 -1.02
N THR A 361 7.61 -21.57 -0.51
CA THR A 361 7.21 -22.36 0.68
C THR A 361 7.07 -21.53 1.97
N ARG A 362 7.70 -20.35 2.01
CA ARG A 362 7.61 -19.44 3.15
C ARG A 362 6.39 -18.51 3.09
N ALA A 363 5.68 -18.44 1.97
CA ALA A 363 4.47 -17.65 1.85
C ALA A 363 3.34 -18.27 2.69
N HIS A 364 2.62 -17.43 3.44
CA HIS A 364 1.48 -17.80 4.27
C HIS A 364 0.15 -17.50 3.58
N GLY A 365 0.21 -16.82 2.43
CA GLY A 365 -0.94 -16.39 1.65
C GLY A 365 -1.60 -17.54 0.90
N MET A 366 -2.87 -17.35 0.61
CA MET A 366 -3.69 -18.25 -0.21
C MET A 366 -4.19 -17.49 -1.43
N SER A 367 -4.18 -18.12 -2.62
CA SER A 367 -4.76 -17.51 -3.80
C SER A 367 -6.24 -17.18 -3.59
N LEU A 368 -6.65 -15.99 -4.03
CA LEU A 368 -8.03 -15.53 -3.97
C LEU A 368 -8.86 -15.97 -5.18
N ARG A 369 -8.23 -16.61 -6.18
CA ARG A 369 -8.91 -17.10 -7.37
C ARG A 369 -10.10 -18.01 -7.05
N PRO A 370 -10.01 -19.00 -6.11
CA PRO A 370 -11.15 -19.84 -5.75
C PRO A 370 -12.36 -19.11 -5.18
N LEU A 371 -12.14 -17.92 -4.59
CA LEU A 371 -13.24 -17.04 -4.14
C LEU A 371 -13.86 -16.27 -5.30
N LEU A 372 -13.05 -15.90 -6.29
CA LEU A 372 -13.49 -15.13 -7.46
C LEU A 372 -14.32 -15.95 -8.45
N ASP A 373 -13.93 -17.22 -8.67
CA ASP A 373 -14.65 -18.15 -9.56
C ASP A 373 -15.78 -18.94 -8.84
N GLY A 374 -15.93 -18.73 -7.52
CA GLY A 374 -16.96 -19.38 -6.70
C GLY A 374 -16.69 -20.86 -6.40
N SER A 375 -15.51 -21.40 -6.70
CA SER A 375 -15.13 -22.78 -6.39
C SER A 375 -14.89 -23.01 -4.89
N ALA A 376 -14.63 -21.93 -4.13
CA ALA A 376 -14.56 -21.95 -2.67
C ALA A 376 -15.33 -20.78 -2.05
N THR A 377 -15.82 -20.97 -0.84
CA THR A 377 -16.47 -19.94 -0.02
C THR A 377 -15.53 -19.34 1.03
N SER A 378 -14.37 -19.96 1.26
CA SER A 378 -13.34 -19.49 2.18
C SER A 378 -11.99 -20.02 1.74
N VAL A 379 -10.92 -19.25 1.99
CA VAL A 379 -9.52 -19.67 1.80
C VAL A 379 -8.77 -19.75 3.12
N ARG A 380 -9.31 -19.19 4.20
CA ARG A 380 -8.71 -19.22 5.54
C ARG A 380 -9.78 -19.12 6.64
N GLU A 381 -9.48 -19.69 7.80
CA GLU A 381 -10.33 -19.59 8.98
C GLU A 381 -9.94 -18.42 9.90
N TRP A 382 -8.69 -17.96 9.82
CA TRP A 382 -8.16 -16.87 10.64
C TRP A 382 -7.03 -16.13 9.93
N ALA A 383 -6.80 -14.90 10.37
CA ALA A 383 -5.69 -14.04 9.93
C ALA A 383 -5.00 -13.42 11.13
N LEU A 384 -3.74 -13.05 10.96
CA LEU A 384 -2.96 -12.29 11.96
C LEU A 384 -2.71 -10.89 11.46
N ALA A 385 -2.73 -9.94 12.39
CA ALA A 385 -2.29 -8.57 12.17
C ALA A 385 -1.51 -8.04 13.37
N GLY A 386 -0.62 -7.08 13.14
CA GLY A 386 0.14 -6.49 14.22
C GLY A 386 1.20 -5.49 13.80
N VAL A 387 1.82 -4.92 14.81
CA VAL A 387 3.05 -4.13 14.74
C VAL A 387 4.09 -4.86 15.57
N TRP A 388 5.33 -4.93 15.08
CA TRP A 388 6.41 -5.62 15.79
C TRP A 388 6.59 -5.12 17.22
N GLY A 389 6.71 -6.07 18.15
CA GLY A 389 6.89 -5.77 19.56
C GLY A 389 5.65 -5.26 20.29
N ARG A 390 4.49 -5.24 19.63
CA ARG A 390 3.21 -4.83 20.22
C ARG A 390 2.24 -6.01 20.30
N GLU A 391 0.96 -5.72 20.55
CA GLU A 391 -0.09 -6.73 20.57
C GLU A 391 -0.24 -7.46 19.24
N VAL A 392 -0.61 -8.73 19.31
CA VAL A 392 -0.98 -9.55 18.15
C VAL A 392 -2.49 -9.65 18.06
N HIS A 393 -3.01 -9.35 16.89
CA HIS A 393 -4.43 -9.45 16.58
C HIS A 393 -4.70 -10.73 15.81
N VAL A 394 -5.71 -11.48 16.23
CA VAL A 394 -6.24 -12.66 15.51
C VAL A 394 -7.66 -12.32 15.09
N LEU A 395 -7.94 -12.45 13.80
CA LEU A 395 -9.24 -12.21 13.19
C LEU A 395 -9.81 -13.53 12.66
N ASP A 396 -11.10 -13.81 12.88
CA ASP A 396 -11.81 -14.97 12.30
C ASP A 396 -12.88 -14.55 11.26
N GLY A 397 -12.84 -13.27 10.83
CA GLY A 397 -13.79 -12.70 9.87
C GLY A 397 -15.04 -12.08 10.53
N SER A 398 -15.35 -12.43 11.78
CA SER A 398 -16.47 -11.87 12.55
C SER A 398 -16.04 -11.27 13.89
N ARG A 399 -14.92 -11.75 14.43
CA ARG A 399 -14.40 -11.38 15.74
C ARG A 399 -12.91 -11.06 15.63
N LYS A 400 -12.46 -10.26 16.59
CA LYS A 400 -11.04 -9.95 16.77
C LYS A 400 -10.65 -10.26 18.22
N TYR A 401 -9.65 -11.12 18.39
CA TYR A 401 -8.97 -11.33 19.65
C TYR A 401 -7.65 -10.59 19.65
N VAL A 402 -7.39 -9.80 20.67
CA VAL A 402 -6.14 -9.04 20.84
C VAL A 402 -5.36 -9.62 22.00
N ARG A 403 -4.15 -10.10 21.71
CA ARG A 403 -3.23 -10.59 22.72
C ARG A 403 -2.17 -9.54 23.01
N ALA A 404 -2.20 -8.99 24.20
CA ALA A 404 -1.19 -8.08 24.69
C ALA A 404 0.16 -8.79 24.90
N PRO A 405 1.29 -8.05 24.84
CA PRO A 405 2.59 -8.53 25.29
C PRO A 405 2.53 -9.06 26.71
N ARG A 406 3.37 -10.05 27.02
CA ARG A 406 3.45 -10.64 28.34
C ARG A 406 4.58 -10.02 29.15
N GLY A 407 4.29 -9.56 30.36
CA GLY A 407 5.29 -8.94 31.25
C GLY A 407 5.88 -7.67 30.65
N ASP A 408 7.19 -7.58 30.67
CA ASP A 408 7.98 -6.49 30.08
C ASP A 408 8.23 -6.67 28.57
N ASN A 409 7.63 -7.70 27.95
CA ASN A 409 7.85 -8.07 26.54
C ASN A 409 9.30 -8.42 26.18
N ALA A 410 10.08 -8.86 27.16
CA ALA A 410 11.47 -9.23 26.99
C ALA A 410 11.72 -10.75 27.16
N PRO A 411 12.69 -11.31 26.44
CA PRO A 411 13.47 -10.66 25.38
C PRO A 411 12.69 -10.59 24.05
N LEU A 412 12.62 -9.43 23.49
CA LEU A 412 12.16 -9.24 22.12
C LEU A 412 13.36 -9.48 21.21
N SER A 413 13.16 -10.16 20.08
CA SER A 413 14.26 -10.41 19.13
C SER A 413 13.89 -9.93 17.73
N MET A 414 14.89 -9.37 17.06
CA MET A 414 14.80 -8.96 15.66
C MET A 414 15.76 -9.78 14.81
N TRP A 415 15.34 -10.13 13.59
CA TRP A 415 16.16 -10.87 12.63
C TRP A 415 16.39 -10.01 11.40
N SER A 416 17.65 -9.82 11.00
CA SER A 416 18.01 -9.11 9.79
C SER A 416 19.43 -9.45 9.34
N ASN A 417 19.67 -9.44 8.02
CA ASN A 417 21.00 -9.42 7.42
C ASN A 417 21.32 -8.08 6.76
N ARG A 418 20.26 -7.31 6.46
CA ARG A 418 20.37 -5.96 5.91
C ARG A 418 19.97 -4.96 6.97
N TRP A 419 20.84 -4.89 7.99
CA TRP A 419 20.64 -4.05 9.15
C TRP A 419 20.69 -2.60 8.74
N SER A 420 19.55 -1.96 8.76
CA SER A 420 19.42 -0.56 8.41
C SER A 420 18.87 0.23 9.58
N THR A 421 19.19 1.50 9.62
CA THR A 421 18.63 2.44 10.59
C THR A 421 17.72 3.39 9.87
N MET A 422 16.42 3.33 10.15
CA MET A 422 15.51 4.36 9.71
C MET A 422 15.96 5.73 10.25
N PRO A 423 15.82 6.84 9.47
CA PRO A 423 16.15 8.16 9.99
C PRO A 423 15.39 8.46 11.27
N LEU A 424 16.15 8.78 12.31
CA LEU A 424 15.73 8.74 13.71
C LEU A 424 14.70 9.77 14.14
N HIS A 425 14.51 10.80 13.35
CA HIS A 425 13.64 11.92 13.70
C HIS A 425 12.17 11.68 13.34
N SER A 426 11.88 10.65 12.53
CA SER A 426 10.51 10.39 12.06
C SER A 426 9.75 9.41 12.95
N PHE A 427 10.39 8.28 13.33
CA PHE A 427 9.73 7.22 14.11
C PHE A 427 10.68 6.57 15.11
N PRO A 428 10.86 7.13 16.32
CA PRO A 428 11.76 6.54 17.31
C PRO A 428 11.44 5.08 17.65
N ASP A 429 10.17 4.71 17.64
CA ASP A 429 9.68 3.37 17.97
C ASP A 429 9.93 2.32 16.86
N LEU A 430 10.25 2.77 15.64
CA LEU A 430 10.58 1.90 14.52
C LEU A 430 12.07 1.77 14.26
N ARG A 431 12.90 2.28 15.16
CA ARG A 431 14.36 2.17 15.06
C ARG A 431 14.81 0.73 15.04
N MET A 432 15.69 0.44 14.11
CA MET A 432 16.53 -0.75 14.11
C MET A 432 17.91 -0.36 14.63
N PRO A 433 18.19 -0.44 15.94
CA PRO A 433 19.54 -0.18 16.45
C PRO A 433 20.50 -1.20 15.86
N PRO A 434 21.78 -0.85 15.67
CA PRO A 434 22.78 -1.79 15.18
C PRO A 434 22.89 -2.98 16.11
N PRO A 435 23.27 -4.16 15.60
CA PRO A 435 23.54 -5.32 16.44
C PRO A 435 24.66 -5.02 17.45
N ASP A 436 24.51 -5.56 18.64
CA ASP A 436 25.53 -5.52 19.72
C ASP A 436 26.10 -6.91 20.00
N ASP A 437 26.88 -7.05 21.08
CA ASP A 437 27.55 -8.27 21.47
C ASP A 437 26.59 -9.42 21.91
N ARG A 438 25.31 -9.13 22.11
CA ARG A 438 24.26 -10.15 22.36
C ARG A 438 23.74 -10.80 21.09
N ALA A 439 24.12 -10.28 19.90
CA ALA A 439 23.69 -10.82 18.62
C ALA A 439 24.20 -12.24 18.41
N THR A 440 23.35 -13.07 17.84
CA THR A 440 23.69 -14.46 17.51
C THR A 440 23.43 -14.73 16.03
N LEU A 441 24.18 -15.68 15.45
CA LEU A 441 23.89 -16.21 14.14
C LEU A 441 22.82 -17.31 14.28
N ASP A 442 21.72 -17.16 13.56
CA ASP A 442 20.57 -18.06 13.60
C ASP A 442 20.05 -18.36 12.17
N ARG A 443 18.89 -18.94 12.02
CA ARG A 443 18.21 -19.17 10.74
C ARG A 443 16.73 -18.90 10.86
N MET A 444 16.16 -18.21 9.86
CA MET A 444 14.72 -18.09 9.75
C MET A 444 14.09 -19.46 9.46
N PRO A 445 12.92 -19.76 10.05
CA PRO A 445 12.19 -20.98 9.74
C PRO A 445 11.97 -21.12 8.21
N GLY A 446 12.29 -22.30 7.68
CA GLY A 446 12.18 -22.59 6.25
C GLY A 446 13.30 -22.01 5.36
N SER A 447 14.28 -21.27 5.92
CA SER A 447 15.42 -20.75 5.17
C SER A 447 16.72 -21.50 5.49
N LYS A 448 17.59 -21.62 4.48
CA LYS A 448 18.97 -22.11 4.64
C LYS A 448 19.98 -20.97 4.88
N ILE A 449 19.55 -19.72 4.71
CA ILE A 449 20.40 -18.53 4.80
C ILE A 449 20.60 -18.19 6.28
N PRO A 450 21.86 -18.03 6.75
CA PRO A 450 22.13 -17.54 8.09
C PRO A 450 21.62 -16.10 8.28
N VAL A 451 21.17 -15.79 9.47
CA VAL A 451 20.64 -14.47 9.83
C VAL A 451 21.18 -14.01 11.16
N ILE A 452 21.38 -12.73 11.31
CA ILE A 452 21.70 -12.11 12.61
C ILE A 452 20.40 -11.99 13.41
N ARG A 453 20.37 -12.57 14.59
CA ARG A 453 19.32 -12.39 15.59
C ARG A 453 19.82 -11.50 16.71
N GLN A 454 19.16 -10.37 16.92
CA GLN A 454 19.46 -9.41 17.98
C GLN A 454 18.36 -9.42 19.05
N PRO A 455 18.62 -9.81 20.29
CA PRO A 455 17.69 -9.61 21.41
C PRO A 455 17.73 -8.17 21.92
N PHE A 456 16.57 -7.68 22.40
CA PHE A 456 16.37 -6.35 22.96
C PHE A 456 15.89 -6.43 24.41
#